data_6f4206136f177c28469e88ac8e31afd1
#
_entry.id   6f4206136f177c28469e88ac8e31afd1
#
_cell.length_a   1.000
_cell.length_b   1.000
_cell.length_c   1.000
_cell.angle_alpha   90.00
_cell.angle_beta   90.00
_cell.angle_gamma   90.00
#
_symmetry.space_group_name_H-M   'P 1'
#
loop_
_entity.id
_entity.type
_entity.pdbx_description
1 polymer ?
#
loop_
_entity_poly.entity_id
_entity_poly.type
_entity_poly.pdbx_seq_one_letter_code
_entity_poly.pdbx_strand_id
1 'polypeptide(L)'
;MNGTMENGILKIALSGHIDSGNAPAVEAELMALREGTPHQGLLLDLRELSYISSAGLRVVLRLRKLEPTLRLVNVSAEVYEIFDMTGFVEMMPVEKARRTLSVEGCEIIGRGANGTVYRIDKDTVVKVYHSADYLPDVQRERELARKAFVLGIPTAIPYDVVRVGESYGSVFELLNSRSFSKLIAADPDGMDTYVELYVDLMKKMHSTRVKPGDMPEMKAVALDWAHFLRNYLPPEQAEKLVALVEGVPERDTMLHGDYHTNNIVMQNDEVLIIDMDTPCVGHP
;
A
#
# COMPACT_ATOMS: atom_id res chain seq x y z
N MET A 1 -11.89 -22.61 19.91
CA MET A 1 -11.79 -21.41 19.04
C MET A 1 -12.65 -20.28 19.60
N ASN A 2 -12.25 -19.01 19.38
CA ASN A 2 -13.04 -17.83 19.79
C ASN A 2 -13.39 -17.01 18.55
N GLY A 3 -14.67 -16.64 18.45
CA GLY A 3 -15.16 -15.74 17.41
C GLY A 3 -15.47 -14.36 18.00
N THR A 4 -15.08 -13.29 17.32
CA THR A 4 -15.41 -11.89 17.67
C THR A 4 -16.10 -11.22 16.49
N MET A 5 -17.03 -10.30 16.80
CA MET A 5 -17.73 -9.51 15.78
C MET A 5 -17.14 -8.10 15.71
N GLU A 6 -16.69 -7.69 14.52
CA GLU A 6 -16.19 -6.36 14.23
C GLU A 6 -16.84 -5.84 12.95
N ASN A 7 -17.61 -4.76 13.01
CA ASN A 7 -18.25 -4.12 11.84
C ASN A 7 -19.04 -5.08 10.92
N GLY A 8 -19.76 -6.04 11.50
CA GLY A 8 -20.52 -7.04 10.74
C GLY A 8 -19.70 -8.22 10.19
N ILE A 9 -18.39 -8.26 10.46
CA ILE A 9 -17.50 -9.36 10.08
C ILE A 9 -17.26 -10.26 11.28
N LEU A 10 -17.50 -11.56 11.11
CA LEU A 10 -17.12 -12.57 12.08
C LEU A 10 -15.64 -12.92 11.92
N LYS A 11 -14.83 -12.58 12.91
CA LYS A 11 -13.42 -12.90 12.97
C LYS A 11 -13.20 -14.13 13.87
N ILE A 12 -12.56 -15.17 13.34
CA ILE A 12 -12.23 -16.40 14.07
C ILE A 12 -10.73 -16.62 14.04
N ALA A 13 -10.11 -16.74 15.22
CA ALA A 13 -8.68 -17.03 15.35
C ALA A 13 -8.44 -18.54 15.37
N LEU A 14 -7.51 -19.00 14.53
CA LEU A 14 -7.00 -20.37 14.49
C LEU A 14 -5.58 -20.42 15.05
N SER A 15 -5.29 -21.41 15.88
CA SER A 15 -3.98 -21.57 16.52
C SER A 15 -3.47 -23.01 16.45
N GLY A 16 -2.15 -23.16 16.65
CA GLY A 16 -1.48 -24.46 16.68
C GLY A 16 -1.29 -25.05 15.28
N HIS A 17 -1.75 -26.27 15.06
CA HIS A 17 -1.65 -26.96 13.77
C HIS A 17 -2.97 -27.60 13.38
N ILE A 18 -3.21 -27.76 12.08
CA ILE A 18 -4.37 -28.48 11.54
C ILE A 18 -3.87 -29.66 10.70
N ASP A 19 -4.00 -30.85 11.23
CA ASP A 19 -3.63 -32.10 10.59
C ASP A 19 -4.83 -33.01 10.33
N SER A 20 -4.58 -34.22 9.83
CA SER A 20 -5.64 -35.18 9.55
C SER A 20 -6.38 -35.68 10.81
N GLY A 21 -5.76 -35.61 11.98
CA GLY A 21 -6.31 -36.07 13.24
C GLY A 21 -7.30 -35.06 13.83
N ASN A 22 -7.03 -33.78 13.74
CA ASN A 22 -7.85 -32.71 14.34
C ASN A 22 -8.71 -31.92 13.35
N ALA A 23 -8.48 -32.03 12.04
CA ALA A 23 -9.25 -31.29 11.03
C ALA A 23 -10.78 -31.47 11.15
N PRO A 24 -11.35 -32.66 11.46
CA PRO A 24 -12.79 -32.78 11.64
C PRO A 24 -13.33 -32.02 12.85
N ALA A 25 -12.56 -31.92 13.94
CA ALA A 25 -12.97 -31.15 15.13
C ALA A 25 -12.90 -29.66 14.85
N VAL A 26 -11.81 -29.18 14.18
CA VAL A 26 -11.66 -27.81 13.74
C VAL A 26 -12.81 -27.39 12.83
N GLU A 27 -13.18 -28.23 11.87
CA GLU A 27 -14.31 -27.98 10.98
C GLU A 27 -15.62 -27.83 11.73
N ALA A 28 -15.91 -28.74 12.67
CA ALA A 28 -17.14 -28.69 13.46
C ALA A 28 -17.24 -27.40 14.29
N GLU A 29 -16.15 -26.96 14.92
CA GLU A 29 -16.12 -25.71 15.68
C GLU A 29 -16.30 -24.48 14.77
N LEU A 30 -15.66 -24.45 13.58
CA LEU A 30 -15.81 -23.36 12.60
C LEU A 30 -17.26 -23.25 12.12
N MET A 31 -17.89 -24.39 11.80
CA MET A 31 -19.29 -24.40 11.36
C MET A 31 -20.24 -23.97 12.48
N ALA A 32 -20.02 -24.41 13.72
CA ALA A 32 -20.82 -23.99 14.85
C ALA A 32 -20.74 -22.47 15.11
N LEU A 33 -19.55 -21.89 15.06
CA LEU A 33 -19.35 -20.44 15.22
C LEU A 33 -20.00 -19.66 14.09
N ARG A 34 -19.84 -20.11 12.86
CA ARG A 34 -20.43 -19.51 11.66
C ARG A 34 -21.96 -19.50 11.73
N GLU A 35 -22.56 -20.63 12.06
CA GLU A 35 -24.03 -20.79 12.12
C GLU A 35 -24.66 -20.09 13.33
N GLY A 36 -23.93 -20.08 14.44
CA GLY A 36 -24.37 -19.43 15.69
C GLY A 36 -24.26 -17.90 15.71
N THR A 37 -23.60 -17.29 14.74
CA THR A 37 -23.33 -15.84 14.75
C THR A 37 -23.74 -15.19 13.43
N PRO A 38 -24.83 -14.39 13.38
CA PRO A 38 -25.19 -13.63 12.18
C PRO A 38 -24.06 -12.67 11.78
N HIS A 39 -23.61 -12.74 10.52
CA HIS A 39 -22.52 -11.91 10.00
C HIS A 39 -22.69 -11.63 8.50
N GLN A 40 -22.01 -10.60 8.02
CA GLN A 40 -21.97 -10.20 6.60
C GLN A 40 -20.69 -10.68 5.88
N GLY A 41 -19.68 -11.06 6.65
CA GLY A 41 -18.42 -11.57 6.14
C GLY A 41 -17.68 -12.39 7.19
N LEU A 42 -16.77 -13.25 6.74
CA LEU A 42 -15.98 -14.14 7.58
C LEU A 42 -14.47 -13.92 7.36
N LEU A 43 -13.74 -13.77 8.45
CA LEU A 43 -12.30 -13.59 8.47
C LEU A 43 -11.66 -14.64 9.39
N LEU A 44 -10.71 -15.42 8.88
CA LEU A 44 -9.87 -16.29 9.70
C LEU A 44 -8.52 -15.60 9.97
N ASP A 45 -8.24 -15.37 11.25
CA ASP A 45 -6.92 -14.89 11.72
C ASP A 45 -6.02 -16.11 11.98
N LEU A 46 -4.98 -16.27 11.16
CA LEU A 46 -4.07 -17.43 11.18
C LEU A 46 -2.72 -17.10 11.82
N ARG A 47 -2.64 -16.01 12.61
CA ARG A 47 -1.39 -15.54 13.22
C ARG A 47 -0.68 -16.61 14.04
N GLU A 48 -1.45 -17.41 14.76
CA GLU A 48 -0.95 -18.46 15.63
C GLU A 48 -1.03 -19.86 14.99
N LEU A 49 -1.40 -19.96 13.71
CA LEU A 49 -1.39 -21.22 12.99
C LEU A 49 0.00 -21.50 12.45
N SER A 50 0.64 -22.56 12.94
CA SER A 50 2.01 -22.94 12.58
C SER A 50 2.09 -23.95 11.42
N TYR A 51 1.00 -24.70 11.16
CA TYR A 51 0.96 -25.71 10.10
C TYR A 51 -0.46 -26.03 9.67
N ILE A 52 -0.64 -26.33 8.39
CA ILE A 52 -1.89 -26.84 7.82
C ILE A 52 -1.63 -28.00 6.85
N SER A 53 -2.30 -29.12 7.07
CA SER A 53 -2.22 -30.30 6.19
C SER A 53 -3.24 -30.23 5.05
N SER A 54 -3.18 -31.19 4.12
CA SER A 54 -4.21 -31.33 3.08
C SER A 54 -5.63 -31.53 3.62
N ALA A 55 -5.79 -32.11 4.81
CA ALA A 55 -7.08 -32.21 5.47
C ALA A 55 -7.58 -30.84 5.93
N GLY A 56 -6.71 -30.02 6.54
CA GLY A 56 -7.01 -28.65 6.92
C GLY A 56 -7.33 -27.76 5.71
N LEU A 57 -6.58 -27.89 4.62
CA LEU A 57 -6.88 -27.19 3.36
C LEU A 57 -8.28 -27.50 2.84
N ARG A 58 -8.74 -28.75 2.94
CA ARG A 58 -10.11 -29.14 2.58
C ARG A 58 -11.17 -28.50 3.48
N VAL A 59 -10.87 -28.29 4.76
CA VAL A 59 -11.76 -27.55 5.68
C VAL A 59 -11.90 -26.10 5.20
N VAL A 60 -10.79 -25.41 4.94
CA VAL A 60 -10.79 -24.02 4.41
C VAL A 60 -11.54 -23.94 3.09
N LEU A 61 -11.34 -24.89 2.18
CA LEU A 61 -12.03 -24.94 0.88
C LEU A 61 -13.55 -25.10 1.03
N ARG A 62 -14.00 -25.98 1.95
CA ARG A 62 -15.43 -26.13 2.22
C ARG A 62 -16.02 -24.85 2.82
N LEU A 63 -15.30 -24.25 3.77
CA LEU A 63 -15.73 -22.99 4.36
C LEU A 63 -15.84 -21.89 3.30
N ARG A 64 -14.87 -21.76 2.39
CA ARG A 64 -14.90 -20.81 1.27
C ARG A 64 -16.13 -21.00 0.37
N LYS A 65 -16.54 -22.24 0.11
CA LYS A 65 -17.75 -22.53 -0.69
C LYS A 65 -19.02 -22.06 -0.02
N LEU A 66 -19.08 -22.12 1.32
CA LEU A 66 -20.22 -21.68 2.11
C LEU A 66 -20.18 -20.16 2.38
N GLU A 67 -18.99 -19.59 2.41
CA GLU A 67 -18.72 -18.17 2.70
C GLU A 67 -17.88 -17.52 1.56
N PRO A 68 -18.55 -17.00 0.52
CA PRO A 68 -17.84 -16.31 -0.58
C PRO A 68 -17.08 -15.05 -0.14
N THR A 69 -17.34 -14.55 1.05
CA THR A 69 -16.65 -13.39 1.66
C THR A 69 -15.43 -13.78 2.50
N LEU A 70 -15.12 -15.08 2.61
CA LEU A 70 -14.01 -15.58 3.44
C LEU A 70 -12.67 -14.94 3.03
N ARG A 71 -11.96 -14.42 4.05
CA ARG A 71 -10.60 -13.89 3.95
C ARG A 71 -9.71 -14.57 4.98
N LEU A 72 -8.47 -14.84 4.63
CA LEU A 72 -7.44 -15.36 5.53
C LEU A 72 -6.42 -14.25 5.80
N VAL A 73 -6.16 -13.93 7.06
CA VAL A 73 -5.24 -12.84 7.43
C VAL A 73 -4.19 -13.31 8.42
N ASN A 74 -3.09 -12.56 8.52
CA ASN A 74 -1.96 -12.82 9.41
C ASN A 74 -1.34 -14.20 9.20
N VAL A 75 -1.30 -14.67 7.96
CA VAL A 75 -0.78 -16.01 7.63
C VAL A 75 0.75 -16.02 7.72
N SER A 76 1.34 -16.92 8.52
CA SER A 76 2.79 -17.08 8.62
C SER A 76 3.41 -17.39 7.25
N ALA A 77 4.69 -17.11 7.06
CA ALA A 77 5.35 -17.32 5.76
C ALA A 77 5.24 -18.78 5.31
N GLU A 78 5.45 -19.72 6.24
CA GLU A 78 5.42 -21.16 5.99
C GLU A 78 4.02 -21.63 5.58
N VAL A 79 2.99 -21.17 6.28
CA VAL A 79 1.58 -21.52 5.97
C VAL A 79 1.12 -20.84 4.68
N TYR A 80 1.61 -19.61 4.41
CA TYR A 80 1.31 -18.91 3.16
C TYR A 80 1.87 -19.65 1.94
N GLU A 81 3.11 -20.17 2.01
CA GLU A 81 3.68 -20.96 0.93
C GLU A 81 2.85 -22.20 0.60
N ILE A 82 2.25 -22.84 1.62
CA ILE A 82 1.32 -23.98 1.39
C ILE A 82 0.08 -23.50 0.63
N PHE A 83 -0.53 -22.37 1.00
CA PHE A 83 -1.68 -21.82 0.30
C PHE A 83 -1.35 -21.40 -1.14
N ASP A 84 -0.17 -20.82 -1.35
CA ASP A 84 0.31 -20.39 -2.67
C ASP A 84 0.53 -21.60 -3.60
N MET A 85 1.34 -22.56 -3.17
CA MET A 85 1.59 -23.79 -3.94
C MET A 85 0.32 -24.60 -4.25
N THR A 86 -0.72 -24.46 -3.45
CA THR A 86 -1.98 -25.19 -3.65
C THR A 86 -3.05 -24.37 -4.36
N GLY A 87 -2.74 -23.15 -4.80
CA GLY A 87 -3.62 -22.26 -5.58
C GLY A 87 -4.69 -21.55 -4.76
N PHE A 88 -4.63 -21.59 -3.42
CA PHE A 88 -5.63 -20.93 -2.57
C PHE A 88 -5.56 -19.40 -2.67
N VAL A 89 -4.38 -18.83 -2.91
CA VAL A 89 -4.20 -17.38 -3.07
C VAL A 89 -4.90 -16.82 -4.31
N GLU A 90 -5.14 -17.68 -5.32
CA GLU A 90 -5.91 -17.32 -6.51
C GLU A 90 -7.43 -17.44 -6.27
N MET A 91 -7.84 -18.29 -5.30
CA MET A 91 -9.24 -18.61 -5.04
C MET A 91 -9.89 -17.65 -4.02
N MET A 92 -9.10 -17.06 -3.13
CA MET A 92 -9.57 -16.17 -2.06
C MET A 92 -8.47 -15.24 -1.57
N PRO A 93 -8.82 -14.09 -0.93
CA PRO A 93 -7.84 -13.21 -0.31
C PRO A 93 -7.08 -13.92 0.83
N VAL A 94 -5.75 -14.03 0.69
CA VAL A 94 -4.83 -14.58 1.69
C VAL A 94 -3.74 -13.54 1.97
N GLU A 95 -3.72 -13.00 3.19
CA GLU A 95 -2.79 -11.94 3.58
C GLU A 95 -1.71 -12.48 4.51
N LYS A 96 -0.44 -12.33 4.12
CA LYS A 96 0.71 -12.70 4.96
C LYS A 96 0.71 -11.92 6.27
N ALA A 97 1.18 -12.56 7.34
CA ALA A 97 1.50 -11.87 8.58
C ALA A 97 2.56 -10.79 8.33
N ARG A 98 2.29 -9.58 8.84
CA ARG A 98 3.26 -8.50 8.75
C ARG A 98 4.21 -8.54 9.93
N ARG A 99 5.48 -8.31 9.65
CA ARG A 99 6.50 -8.12 10.69
C ARG A 99 6.08 -6.96 11.60
N THR A 100 6.19 -7.14 12.91
CA THR A 100 6.00 -6.06 13.86
C THR A 100 7.32 -5.34 14.08
N LEU A 101 7.28 -4.01 14.08
CA LEU A 101 8.43 -3.13 14.33
C LEU A 101 8.09 -2.19 15.49
N SER A 102 9.05 -1.99 16.41
CA SER A 102 8.95 -0.94 17.44
C SER A 102 9.72 0.29 16.97
N VAL A 103 9.13 1.46 17.19
CA VAL A 103 9.76 2.77 16.96
C VAL A 103 10.09 3.48 18.27
N GLU A 104 9.98 2.77 19.39
CA GLU A 104 10.32 3.31 20.71
C GLU A 104 11.81 3.67 20.76
N GLY A 105 12.12 4.89 21.14
CA GLY A 105 13.49 5.41 21.18
C GLY A 105 14.09 5.76 19.81
N CYS A 106 13.38 5.55 18.70
CA CYS A 106 13.85 5.91 17.38
C CYS A 106 13.81 7.42 17.14
N GLU A 107 14.81 7.94 16.42
CA GLU A 107 14.86 9.33 15.99
C GLU A 107 13.74 9.64 15.01
N ILE A 108 13.00 10.73 15.22
CA ILE A 108 12.03 11.27 14.24
C ILE A 108 12.79 12.16 13.29
N ILE A 109 12.80 11.78 12.00
CA ILE A 109 13.47 12.54 10.94
C ILE A 109 12.51 13.33 10.05
N GLY A 110 11.21 13.06 10.14
CA GLY A 110 10.18 13.79 9.38
C GLY A 110 8.79 13.64 9.97
N ARG A 111 7.95 14.65 9.73
CA ARG A 111 6.52 14.65 10.07
C ARG A 111 5.75 15.17 8.88
N GLY A 112 4.78 14.41 8.39
CA GLY A 112 3.89 14.76 7.29
C GLY A 112 2.42 14.74 7.73
N ALA A 113 1.52 15.09 6.82
CA ALA A 113 0.08 15.09 7.05
C ALA A 113 -0.45 13.70 7.42
N ASN A 114 0.07 12.65 6.79
CA ASN A 114 -0.44 11.28 6.90
C ASN A 114 0.35 10.40 7.87
N GLY A 115 1.56 10.82 8.30
CA GLY A 115 2.42 9.98 9.12
C GLY A 115 3.68 10.65 9.63
N THR A 116 4.43 9.89 10.43
CA THR A 116 5.72 10.29 11.00
C THR A 116 6.80 9.32 10.52
N VAL A 117 7.95 9.85 10.11
CA VAL A 117 9.10 9.08 9.63
C VAL A 117 10.12 8.92 10.75
N TYR A 118 10.45 7.68 11.07
CA TYR A 118 11.41 7.29 12.08
C TYR A 118 12.63 6.63 11.43
N ARG A 119 13.82 6.98 11.93
CA ARG A 119 15.05 6.26 11.59
C ARG A 119 15.11 4.97 12.41
N ILE A 120 15.18 3.82 11.76
CA ILE A 120 15.25 2.51 12.41
C ILE A 120 16.69 2.10 12.65
N ASP A 121 17.54 2.29 11.65
CA ASP A 121 18.96 2.01 11.72
C ASP A 121 19.75 2.97 10.80
N LYS A 122 21.00 2.63 10.49
CA LYS A 122 21.88 3.47 9.66
C LYS A 122 21.42 3.57 8.19
N ASP A 123 20.62 2.61 7.70
CA ASP A 123 20.26 2.47 6.29
C ASP A 123 18.73 2.45 6.06
N THR A 124 17.92 2.48 7.14
CA THR A 124 16.48 2.20 7.04
C THR A 124 15.63 3.22 7.80
N VAL A 125 14.52 3.60 7.19
CA VAL A 125 13.45 4.41 7.81
C VAL A 125 12.11 3.69 7.74
N VAL A 126 11.19 4.06 8.64
CA VAL A 126 9.78 3.69 8.54
C VAL A 126 8.90 4.94 8.62
N LYS A 127 8.01 5.10 7.63
CA LYS A 127 6.91 6.08 7.63
C LYS A 127 5.73 5.41 8.31
N VAL A 128 5.44 5.79 9.56
CA VAL A 128 4.31 5.25 10.36
C VAL A 128 3.10 6.15 10.16
N TYR A 129 2.00 5.58 9.74
CA TYR A 129 0.75 6.31 9.48
C TYR A 129 -0.03 6.56 10.77
N HIS A 130 -0.84 7.62 10.79
CA HIS A 130 -1.56 8.07 12.00
C HIS A 130 -2.72 7.15 12.42
N SER A 131 -3.27 6.34 11.49
CA SER A 131 -4.37 5.40 11.76
C SER A 131 -4.12 4.04 11.09
N ALA A 132 -4.64 2.99 11.70
CA ALA A 132 -4.67 1.64 11.11
C ALA A 132 -5.55 1.57 9.84
N ASP A 133 -6.51 2.48 9.70
CA ASP A 133 -7.39 2.56 8.53
C ASP A 133 -6.64 2.88 7.24
N TYR A 134 -5.44 3.46 7.34
CA TYR A 134 -4.57 3.75 6.19
C TYR A 134 -3.86 2.52 5.60
N LEU A 135 -4.09 1.32 6.11
CA LEU A 135 -3.41 0.13 5.58
C LEU A 135 -3.52 -0.04 4.05
N PRO A 136 -4.70 0.15 3.42
CA PRO A 136 -4.80 0.09 1.95
C PRO A 136 -3.92 1.15 1.25
N ASP A 137 -3.83 2.35 1.82
CA ASP A 137 -2.99 3.43 1.28
C ASP A 137 -1.50 3.14 1.46
N VAL A 138 -1.11 2.59 2.61
CA VAL A 138 0.27 2.14 2.90
C VAL A 138 0.72 1.08 1.90
N GLN A 139 -0.14 0.11 1.61
CA GLN A 139 0.15 -0.94 0.63
C GLN A 139 0.25 -0.37 -0.78
N ARG A 140 -0.66 0.54 -1.14
CA ARG A 140 -0.66 1.22 -2.44
C ARG A 140 0.60 2.05 -2.63
N GLU A 141 0.99 2.89 -1.65
CA GLU A 141 2.22 3.69 -1.71
C GLU A 141 3.45 2.81 -1.95
N ARG A 142 3.61 1.74 -1.16
CA ARG A 142 4.72 0.79 -1.34
C ARG A 142 4.74 0.18 -2.75
N GLU A 143 3.57 -0.24 -3.26
CA GLU A 143 3.49 -0.85 -4.59
C GLU A 143 3.80 0.15 -5.70
N LEU A 144 3.32 1.39 -5.59
CA LEU A 144 3.61 2.46 -6.54
C LEU A 144 5.10 2.83 -6.52
N ALA A 145 5.70 2.96 -5.32
CA ALA A 145 7.13 3.20 -5.17
C ALA A 145 7.97 2.07 -5.78
N ARG A 146 7.57 0.80 -5.56
CA ARG A 146 8.23 -0.37 -6.14
C ARG A 146 8.15 -0.36 -7.68
N LYS A 147 6.99 -0.05 -8.23
CA LYS A 147 6.80 0.05 -9.69
C LYS A 147 7.65 1.17 -10.29
N ALA A 148 7.68 2.34 -9.66
CA ALA A 148 8.52 3.45 -10.09
C ALA A 148 10.02 3.08 -10.07
N PHE A 149 10.49 2.45 -8.99
CA PHE A 149 11.86 1.97 -8.87
C PHE A 149 12.21 0.97 -9.99
N VAL A 150 11.35 -0.02 -10.24
CA VAL A 150 11.55 -1.04 -11.31
C VAL A 150 11.54 -0.40 -12.70
N LEU A 151 10.80 0.69 -12.91
CA LEU A 151 10.82 1.47 -14.15
C LEU A 151 12.06 2.37 -14.30
N GLY A 152 12.97 2.34 -13.31
CA GLY A 152 14.23 3.09 -13.35
C GLY A 152 14.11 4.55 -12.90
N ILE A 153 13.03 4.90 -12.20
CA ILE A 153 12.93 6.21 -11.53
C ILE A 153 13.81 6.19 -10.28
N PRO A 154 14.70 7.18 -10.11
CA PRO A 154 15.57 7.26 -8.94
C PRO A 154 14.76 7.65 -7.71
N THR A 155 14.39 6.69 -6.89
CA THR A 155 13.61 6.87 -5.66
C THR A 155 14.12 5.97 -4.55
N ALA A 156 13.77 6.26 -3.30
CA ALA A 156 14.09 5.39 -2.17
C ALA A 156 13.52 3.98 -2.37
N ILE A 157 14.32 2.96 -2.09
CA ILE A 157 13.91 1.56 -2.24
C ILE A 157 12.82 1.22 -1.22
N PRO A 158 11.61 0.81 -1.64
CA PRO A 158 10.57 0.38 -0.72
C PRO A 158 10.79 -1.09 -0.32
N TYR A 159 11.06 -1.36 0.94
CA TYR A 159 11.35 -2.71 1.43
C TYR A 159 10.09 -3.46 1.83
N ASP A 160 9.30 -2.94 2.78
CA ASP A 160 8.26 -3.73 3.43
C ASP A 160 7.10 -2.85 3.95
N VAL A 161 5.97 -3.48 4.27
CA VAL A 161 4.90 -2.92 5.08
C VAL A 161 4.86 -3.66 6.40
N VAL A 162 5.00 -2.95 7.49
CA VAL A 162 5.12 -3.49 8.85
C VAL A 162 3.99 -3.01 9.75
N ARG A 163 3.72 -3.74 10.83
CA ARG A 163 2.86 -3.29 11.91
C ARG A 163 3.71 -2.51 12.94
N VAL A 164 3.23 -1.34 13.36
CA VAL A 164 3.89 -0.49 14.36
C VAL A 164 2.85 -0.11 15.41
N GLY A 165 2.89 -0.77 16.57
CA GLY A 165 1.84 -0.64 17.58
C GLY A 165 0.47 -1.01 17.02
N GLU A 166 -0.49 -0.09 17.12
CA GLU A 166 -1.84 -0.27 16.59
C GLU A 166 -1.98 0.21 15.12
N SER A 167 -0.90 0.73 14.50
CA SER A 167 -0.93 1.24 13.13
C SER A 167 0.01 0.45 12.21
N TYR A 168 0.22 0.96 11.01
CA TYR A 168 1.09 0.37 10.00
C TYR A 168 2.11 1.39 9.50
N GLY A 169 3.21 0.90 8.92
CA GLY A 169 4.23 1.73 8.32
C GLY A 169 4.85 1.10 7.09
N SER A 170 5.28 1.97 6.17
CA SER A 170 6.11 1.59 5.03
C SER A 170 7.59 1.75 5.39
N VAL A 171 8.37 0.71 5.15
CA VAL A 171 9.82 0.69 5.39
C VAL A 171 10.54 1.02 4.08
N PHE A 172 11.43 2.02 4.14
CA PHE A 172 12.20 2.49 3.00
C PHE A 172 13.69 2.57 3.32
N GLU A 173 14.48 2.66 2.27
CA GLU A 173 15.87 3.07 2.35
C GLU A 173 16.00 4.45 3.01
N LEU A 174 16.96 4.61 3.92
CA LEU A 174 17.32 5.92 4.46
C LEU A 174 18.20 6.66 3.45
N LEU A 175 17.68 7.74 2.91
CA LEU A 175 18.45 8.64 2.07
C LEU A 175 19.14 9.70 2.94
N ASN A 176 20.48 9.72 2.95
CA ASN A 176 21.27 10.80 3.55
C ASN A 176 21.30 12.00 2.59
N SER A 177 20.15 12.59 2.36
CA SER A 177 19.89 13.57 1.32
C SER A 177 19.46 14.93 1.85
N ARG A 178 19.50 15.94 0.99
CA ARG A 178 18.93 17.27 1.23
C ARG A 178 17.90 17.57 0.14
N SER A 179 16.74 18.10 0.53
CA SER A 179 15.74 18.53 -0.45
C SER A 179 16.20 19.74 -1.24
N PHE A 180 15.72 19.88 -2.47
CA PHE A 180 16.03 21.03 -3.31
C PHE A 180 15.60 22.35 -2.67
N SER A 181 14.49 22.38 -1.94
CA SER A 181 14.09 23.55 -1.15
C SER A 181 15.20 23.99 -0.18
N LYS A 182 15.85 23.03 0.51
CA LYS A 182 16.96 23.32 1.45
C LYS A 182 18.26 23.67 0.72
N LEU A 183 18.53 23.06 -0.42
CA LEU A 183 19.72 23.35 -1.23
C LEU A 183 19.64 24.76 -1.81
N ILE A 184 18.52 25.11 -2.44
CA ILE A 184 18.26 26.45 -3.00
C ILE A 184 18.32 27.53 -1.92
N ALA A 185 17.74 27.27 -0.74
CA ALA A 185 17.80 28.23 0.37
C ALA A 185 19.23 28.43 0.91
N ALA A 186 20.09 27.41 0.84
CA ALA A 186 21.47 27.47 1.28
C ALA A 186 22.44 28.08 0.23
N ASP A 187 22.11 27.90 -1.05
CA ASP A 187 22.91 28.39 -2.20
C ASP A 187 21.97 28.93 -3.29
N PRO A 188 21.46 30.17 -3.14
CA PRO A 188 20.60 30.79 -4.13
C PRO A 188 21.30 31.06 -5.48
N ASP A 189 22.62 31.20 -5.50
CA ASP A 189 23.38 31.44 -6.72
C ASP A 189 23.45 30.19 -7.61
N GLY A 190 23.28 28.99 -7.02
CA GLY A 190 23.19 27.74 -7.73
C GLY A 190 21.81 27.43 -8.36
N MET A 191 20.87 28.38 -8.35
CA MET A 191 19.47 28.18 -8.79
C MET A 191 19.37 27.58 -10.18
N ASP A 192 20.11 28.06 -11.15
CA ASP A 192 20.03 27.57 -12.54
C ASP A 192 20.40 26.08 -12.62
N THR A 193 21.42 25.64 -11.89
CA THR A 193 21.81 24.22 -11.80
C THR A 193 20.71 23.38 -11.18
N TYR A 194 20.09 23.85 -10.10
CA TYR A 194 18.99 23.11 -9.46
C TYR A 194 17.75 23.03 -10.37
N VAL A 195 17.46 24.08 -11.13
CA VAL A 195 16.37 24.09 -12.11
C VAL A 195 16.64 23.09 -13.24
N GLU A 196 17.86 23.05 -13.78
CA GLU A 196 18.24 22.07 -14.80
C GLU A 196 18.05 20.63 -14.31
N LEU A 197 18.59 20.29 -13.15
CA LEU A 197 18.46 18.96 -12.54
C LEU A 197 16.99 18.61 -12.24
N TYR A 198 16.21 19.55 -11.75
CA TYR A 198 14.77 19.41 -11.50
C TYR A 198 14.02 19.07 -12.78
N VAL A 199 14.26 19.83 -13.84
CA VAL A 199 13.62 19.61 -15.15
C VAL A 199 14.07 18.31 -15.79
N ASP A 200 15.33 17.91 -15.65
CA ASP A 200 15.84 16.67 -16.23
C ASP A 200 15.23 15.44 -15.57
N LEU A 201 15.07 15.44 -14.24
CA LEU A 201 14.34 14.37 -13.54
C LEU A 201 12.87 14.32 -13.98
N MET A 202 12.20 15.47 -14.12
CA MET A 202 10.84 15.57 -14.63
C MET A 202 10.73 14.98 -16.04
N LYS A 203 11.63 15.34 -16.96
CA LYS A 203 11.68 14.78 -18.32
C LYS A 203 11.91 13.27 -18.31
N LYS A 204 12.79 12.77 -17.44
CA LYS A 204 13.02 11.33 -17.27
C LYS A 204 11.73 10.62 -16.90
N MET A 205 10.98 11.13 -15.93
CA MET A 205 9.68 10.57 -15.56
C MET A 205 8.69 10.63 -16.72
N HIS A 206 8.55 11.78 -17.37
CA HIS A 206 7.61 11.97 -18.48
C HIS A 206 8.00 11.19 -19.76
N SER A 207 9.22 10.70 -19.87
CA SER A 207 9.64 9.79 -20.94
C SER A 207 9.38 8.31 -20.59
N THR A 208 9.09 8.01 -19.32
CA THR A 208 8.86 6.66 -18.83
C THR A 208 7.43 6.22 -19.16
N ARG A 209 7.30 5.05 -19.81
CA ARG A 209 6.01 4.47 -20.18
C ARG A 209 5.53 3.48 -19.14
N VAL A 210 4.25 3.59 -18.78
CA VAL A 210 3.59 2.74 -17.78
C VAL A 210 2.59 1.84 -18.51
N LYS A 211 2.57 0.56 -18.14
CA LYS A 211 1.57 -0.36 -18.69
C LYS A 211 0.18 -0.03 -18.16
N PRO A 212 -0.88 -0.19 -18.98
CA PRO A 212 -2.25 -0.01 -18.52
C PRO A 212 -2.56 -0.84 -17.26
N GLY A 213 -3.15 -0.19 -16.27
CA GLY A 213 -3.50 -0.83 -14.99
C GLY A 213 -2.37 -0.90 -13.94
N ASP A 214 -1.13 -0.53 -14.27
CA ASP A 214 -0.01 -0.55 -13.32
C ASP A 214 -0.05 0.64 -12.34
N MET A 215 -0.58 1.78 -12.77
CA MET A 215 -0.75 2.98 -11.95
C MET A 215 -2.13 3.59 -12.18
N PRO A 216 -2.65 4.41 -11.23
CA PRO A 216 -3.89 5.14 -11.43
C PRO A 216 -3.83 6.06 -12.65
N GLU A 217 -4.92 6.19 -13.38
CA GLU A 217 -5.03 7.11 -14.51
C GLU A 217 -5.44 8.50 -14.00
N MET A 218 -4.58 9.51 -14.19
CA MET A 218 -4.82 10.88 -13.71
C MET A 218 -6.11 11.45 -14.30
N LYS A 219 -6.40 11.19 -15.58
CA LYS A 219 -7.63 11.68 -16.22
C LYS A 219 -8.89 11.11 -15.55
N ALA A 220 -8.89 9.82 -15.20
CA ALA A 220 -10.02 9.19 -14.51
C ALA A 220 -10.22 9.83 -13.13
N VAL A 221 -9.14 9.99 -12.35
CA VAL A 221 -9.19 10.66 -11.04
C VAL A 221 -9.69 12.10 -11.17
N ALA A 222 -9.20 12.85 -12.17
CA ALA A 222 -9.62 14.23 -12.40
C ALA A 222 -11.10 14.32 -12.82
N LEU A 223 -11.61 13.37 -13.61
CA LEU A 223 -13.02 13.29 -13.97
C LEU A 223 -13.91 13.01 -12.75
N ASP A 224 -13.50 12.08 -11.89
CA ASP A 224 -14.25 11.81 -10.64
C ASP A 224 -14.36 13.08 -9.77
N TRP A 225 -13.26 13.81 -9.62
CA TRP A 225 -13.28 15.11 -8.93
C TRP A 225 -14.14 16.16 -9.64
N ALA A 226 -14.07 16.25 -10.97
CA ALA A 226 -14.89 17.19 -11.73
C ALA A 226 -16.40 16.88 -11.59
N HIS A 227 -16.76 15.60 -11.60
CA HIS A 227 -18.15 15.18 -11.34
C HIS A 227 -18.59 15.45 -9.91
N PHE A 228 -17.74 15.22 -8.91
CA PHE A 228 -18.03 15.56 -7.51
C PHE A 228 -18.28 17.06 -7.34
N LEU A 229 -17.48 17.91 -8.00
CA LEU A 229 -17.59 19.35 -7.94
C LEU A 229 -18.89 19.92 -8.57
N ARG A 230 -19.65 19.13 -9.37
CA ARG A 230 -21.00 19.51 -9.83
C ARG A 230 -21.95 19.84 -8.68
N ASN A 231 -21.70 19.28 -7.50
CA ASN A 231 -22.50 19.56 -6.32
C ASN A 231 -22.24 20.93 -5.67
N TYR A 232 -21.15 21.60 -6.08
CA TYR A 232 -20.67 22.84 -5.46
C TYR A 232 -20.51 24.00 -6.45
N LEU A 233 -20.43 23.73 -7.75
CA LEU A 233 -20.23 24.73 -8.78
C LEU A 233 -21.56 25.08 -9.49
N PRO A 234 -21.71 26.31 -10.03
CA PRO A 234 -22.79 26.63 -10.96
C PRO A 234 -22.77 25.66 -12.15
N PRO A 235 -23.94 25.22 -12.68
CA PRO A 235 -24.02 24.20 -13.71
C PRO A 235 -23.11 24.45 -14.94
N GLU A 236 -23.08 25.68 -15.44
CA GLU A 236 -22.26 26.06 -16.59
C GLU A 236 -20.76 25.89 -16.33
N GLN A 237 -20.29 26.22 -15.09
CA GLN A 237 -18.88 26.04 -14.71
C GLN A 237 -18.52 24.58 -14.53
N ALA A 238 -19.43 23.78 -13.95
CA ALA A 238 -19.25 22.36 -13.78
C ALA A 238 -19.13 21.63 -15.12
N GLU A 239 -20.01 21.95 -16.09
CA GLU A 239 -19.95 21.39 -17.44
C GLU A 239 -18.64 21.77 -18.18
N LYS A 240 -18.21 23.03 -18.06
CA LYS A 240 -16.91 23.48 -18.62
C LYS A 240 -15.73 22.72 -18.01
N LEU A 241 -15.75 22.47 -16.69
CA LEU A 241 -14.68 21.72 -16.01
C LEU A 241 -14.62 20.29 -16.52
N VAL A 242 -15.76 19.60 -16.59
CA VAL A 242 -15.83 18.23 -17.10
C VAL A 242 -15.33 18.16 -18.55
N ALA A 243 -15.84 19.05 -19.43
CA ALA A 243 -15.42 19.10 -20.83
C ALA A 243 -13.90 19.39 -21.00
N LEU A 244 -13.32 20.22 -20.11
CA LEU A 244 -11.88 20.48 -20.09
C LEU A 244 -11.09 19.21 -19.80
N VAL A 245 -11.49 18.45 -18.77
CA VAL A 245 -10.80 17.21 -18.37
C VAL A 245 -11.01 16.12 -19.44
N GLU A 246 -12.21 15.99 -19.98
CA GLU A 246 -12.50 15.04 -21.09
C GLU A 246 -11.64 15.32 -22.33
N GLY A 247 -11.38 16.60 -22.61
CA GLY A 247 -10.56 17.05 -23.73
C GLY A 247 -9.06 16.77 -23.58
N VAL A 248 -8.56 16.40 -22.38
CA VAL A 248 -7.15 16.05 -22.17
C VAL A 248 -6.83 14.75 -22.89
N PRO A 249 -5.79 14.71 -23.76
CA PRO A 249 -5.38 13.48 -24.45
C PRO A 249 -4.95 12.40 -23.45
N GLU A 250 -5.28 11.15 -23.76
CA GLU A 250 -4.74 10.01 -23.01
C GLU A 250 -3.27 9.79 -23.33
N ARG A 251 -2.49 9.51 -22.31
CA ARG A 251 -1.06 9.19 -22.40
C ARG A 251 -0.71 8.09 -21.41
N ASP A 252 0.26 7.28 -21.76
CA ASP A 252 0.87 6.23 -20.93
C ASP A 252 2.14 6.73 -20.19
N THR A 253 2.26 8.03 -20.03
CA THR A 253 3.40 8.73 -19.44
C THR A 253 3.29 8.71 -17.91
N MET A 254 4.39 8.39 -17.24
CA MET A 254 4.46 8.44 -15.78
C MET A 254 4.48 9.88 -15.29
N LEU A 255 3.65 10.17 -14.29
CA LEU A 255 3.61 11.42 -13.54
C LEU A 255 3.82 11.13 -12.05
N HIS A 256 4.35 12.10 -11.30
CA HIS A 256 4.50 11.98 -9.84
C HIS A 256 3.20 12.30 -9.09
N GLY A 257 2.41 13.23 -9.60
CA GLY A 257 1.19 13.71 -8.94
C GLY A 257 1.43 14.82 -7.91
N ASP A 258 2.61 14.87 -7.27
CA ASP A 258 3.00 15.90 -6.29
C ASP A 258 4.47 16.33 -6.49
N TYR A 259 4.83 16.77 -7.71
CA TYR A 259 6.20 17.10 -8.11
C TYR A 259 6.60 18.51 -7.65
N HIS A 260 7.33 18.59 -6.53
CA HIS A 260 7.81 19.86 -5.99
C HIS A 260 9.19 19.74 -5.28
N THR A 261 9.83 20.86 -4.99
CA THR A 261 11.23 20.93 -4.52
C THR A 261 11.49 20.28 -3.15
N ASN A 262 10.45 20.01 -2.33
CA ASN A 262 10.63 19.25 -1.10
C ASN A 262 10.68 17.73 -1.36
N ASN A 263 10.05 17.26 -2.44
CA ASN A 263 10.04 15.86 -2.84
C ASN A 263 11.20 15.49 -3.75
N ILE A 264 11.98 16.47 -4.22
CA ILE A 264 13.23 16.23 -4.94
C ILE A 264 14.40 16.41 -3.97
N VAL A 265 15.22 15.38 -3.90
CA VAL A 265 16.35 15.33 -2.95
C VAL A 265 17.65 15.02 -3.70
N MET A 266 18.77 15.44 -3.13
CA MET A 266 20.10 15.15 -3.64
C MET A 266 20.89 14.35 -2.61
N GLN A 267 21.47 13.24 -3.05
CA GLN A 267 22.36 12.37 -2.28
C GLN A 267 23.57 11.99 -3.14
N ASN A 268 24.79 12.34 -2.70
CA ASN A 268 26.03 12.00 -3.41
C ASN A 268 26.01 12.41 -4.90
N ASP A 269 25.55 13.63 -5.18
CA ASP A 269 25.37 14.20 -6.53
C ASP A 269 24.32 13.48 -7.41
N GLU A 270 23.58 12.53 -6.85
CA GLU A 270 22.43 11.90 -7.49
C GLU A 270 21.13 12.59 -7.08
N VAL A 271 20.28 12.89 -8.07
CA VAL A 271 18.94 13.45 -7.84
C VAL A 271 17.92 12.34 -7.76
N LEU A 272 17.20 12.28 -6.63
CA LEU A 272 16.16 11.29 -6.38
C LEU A 272 14.82 11.99 -6.09
N ILE A 273 13.74 11.25 -6.25
CA ILE A 273 12.40 11.70 -5.87
C ILE A 273 11.86 10.83 -4.74
N ILE A 274 11.17 11.45 -3.78
CA ILE A 274 10.55 10.79 -2.62
C ILE A 274 9.05 11.06 -2.58
N ASP A 275 8.35 10.41 -1.65
CA ASP A 275 6.91 10.53 -1.41
C ASP A 275 6.08 10.02 -2.60
N MET A 276 6.25 8.73 -2.88
CA MET A 276 5.66 8.01 -4.01
C MET A 276 4.25 7.48 -3.68
N ASP A 277 3.38 8.30 -3.07
CA ASP A 277 1.99 7.94 -2.74
C ASP A 277 1.00 8.34 -3.85
N THR A 278 1.37 9.28 -4.72
CA THR A 278 0.53 9.82 -5.80
C THR A 278 0.97 9.51 -7.24
N PRO A 279 1.98 8.65 -7.54
CA PRO A 279 2.32 8.34 -8.92
C PRO A 279 1.14 7.85 -9.72
N CYS A 280 1.04 8.35 -10.94
CA CYS A 280 -0.07 8.07 -11.83
C CYS A 280 0.39 8.07 -13.29
N VAL A 281 -0.50 7.74 -14.19
CA VAL A 281 -0.27 7.80 -15.63
C VAL A 281 -1.19 8.84 -16.26
N GLY A 282 -0.66 9.64 -17.20
CA GLY A 282 -1.46 10.67 -17.84
C GLY A 282 -0.67 11.57 -18.76
N HIS A 283 -1.32 12.68 -19.15
CA HIS A 283 -0.72 13.75 -19.94
C HIS A 283 0.08 14.67 -19.02
N PRO A 284 1.38 14.89 -19.27
CA PRO A 284 2.23 15.82 -18.52
C PRO A 284 1.81 17.27 -18.66
#